data_c99ad193818350c18d5951ee3b41aece
#
_entry.id   c99ad193818350c18d5951ee3b41aece
#
_cell.length_a   1.000
_cell.length_b   1.000
_cell.length_c   1.000
_cell.angle_alpha   90.00
_cell.angle_beta   90.00
_cell.angle_gamma   90.00
#
_symmetry.space_group_name_H-M   'P 1'
#
loop_
_entity.id
_entity.type
_entity.pdbx_description
1 polymer ?
#
loop_
_entity_poly.entity_id
_entity_poly.type
_entity_poly.pdbx_seq_one_letter_code
_entity_poly.pdbx_strand_id
1 'polypeptide(L)'
;MKYKLTIIVIIFVLLSSTTFSVANPGGNGDSNRDFTCGGSCHGDPSLSADSDGLLTIEVQRNVYASNAVAVHVTASNMTLSNNRIVGIFLLSSLNGNSDHPSDYGWSIIQDPNGGINNYVETTVSSSNSVTLTWILFAPDEGGNYNLYAQMNHGHISNSDNLAYTGVSDPLTIDVQTAPANLPGFSESWIAPEYRSPGDSTNIIIMTKNTDSIQVKWKLEGEWSENIANVSLIEKDTWSVDIPPTFGDTVIQYSVITSNGNFSIKQPLLTVGTSLVDFEGSLLGARLQSLAYATIIIGFITTLQLYFSKPNIKTHQQKSNFSRINDGNERLIKHPDHPGWLWDNVENKWVIDPDNPPNGGVIDG
;
A
#
# COMPACT_ATOMS: atom_id res chain seq x y z
N MET A 1 -40.08 -7.01 -8.88
CA MET A 1 -38.78 -7.70 -9.13
C MET A 1 -37.68 -6.78 -9.68
N LYS A 2 -38.02 -5.72 -10.42
CA LYS A 2 -37.06 -4.82 -11.13
C LYS A 2 -36.12 -4.02 -10.19
N TYR A 3 -36.58 -3.57 -9.02
CA TYR A 3 -35.77 -2.78 -8.09
C TYR A 3 -34.76 -3.60 -7.26
N LYS A 4 -34.98 -4.92 -7.13
CA LYS A 4 -34.07 -5.78 -6.33
C LYS A 4 -32.71 -5.94 -7.02
N LEU A 5 -32.67 -6.00 -8.34
CA LEU A 5 -31.43 -6.13 -9.10
C LEU A 5 -30.59 -4.85 -9.04
N THR A 6 -31.24 -3.68 -9.14
CA THR A 6 -30.57 -2.38 -9.05
C THR A 6 -29.93 -2.17 -7.67
N ILE A 7 -30.62 -2.55 -6.59
CA ILE A 7 -30.11 -2.46 -5.23
C ILE A 7 -28.89 -3.40 -5.05
N ILE A 8 -28.95 -4.61 -5.61
CA ILE A 8 -27.82 -5.57 -5.55
C ILE A 8 -26.60 -5.03 -6.28
N VAL A 9 -26.78 -4.41 -7.45
CA VAL A 9 -25.67 -3.81 -8.20
C VAL A 9 -25.05 -2.62 -7.45
N ILE A 10 -25.88 -1.76 -6.85
CA ILE A 10 -25.39 -0.63 -6.04
C ILE A 10 -24.61 -1.12 -4.82
N ILE A 11 -25.12 -2.15 -4.12
CA ILE A 11 -24.42 -2.75 -2.98
C ILE A 11 -23.09 -3.40 -3.44
N PHE A 12 -23.07 -4.06 -4.60
CA PHE A 12 -21.86 -4.67 -5.14
C PHE A 12 -20.81 -3.61 -5.53
N VAL A 13 -21.22 -2.49 -6.11
CA VAL A 13 -20.32 -1.35 -6.43
C VAL A 13 -19.81 -0.68 -5.16
N LEU A 14 -20.63 -0.54 -4.13
CA LEU A 14 -20.22 0.00 -2.83
C LEU A 14 -19.28 -0.95 -2.07
N LEU A 15 -19.47 -2.25 -2.19
CA LEU A 15 -18.58 -3.26 -1.58
C LEU A 15 -17.28 -3.45 -2.36
N SER A 16 -17.26 -3.19 -3.67
CA SER A 16 -16.04 -3.23 -4.49
C SER A 16 -15.20 -1.95 -4.39
N SER A 17 -15.70 -0.90 -3.76
CA SER A 17 -14.91 0.28 -3.38
C SER A 17 -14.14 0.05 -2.07
N THR A 18 -13.66 -1.17 -1.82
CA THR A 18 -12.64 -1.39 -0.80
C THR A 18 -11.44 -0.52 -1.18
N THR A 19 -11.18 0.49 -0.38
CA THR A 19 -9.92 1.20 -0.40
C THR A 19 -8.84 0.13 -0.30
N PHE A 20 -8.09 -0.09 -1.37
CA PHE A 20 -6.82 -0.77 -1.25
C PHE A 20 -6.02 0.09 -0.26
N SER A 21 -5.84 -0.41 0.95
CA SER A 21 -4.81 0.08 1.83
C SER A 21 -3.52 -0.15 1.05
N VAL A 22 -2.98 0.91 0.48
CA VAL A 22 -1.62 0.89 -0.03
C VAL A 22 -0.79 0.73 1.24
N ALA A 23 -0.26 -0.47 1.47
CA ALA A 23 0.78 -0.66 2.45
C ALA A 23 1.87 0.36 2.09
N ASN A 24 2.24 1.19 3.03
CA ASN A 24 3.27 2.18 2.81
C ASN A 24 4.57 1.40 2.53
N PRO A 25 5.13 1.41 1.31
CA PRO A 25 6.38 0.73 1.05
C PRO A 25 7.44 1.43 1.89
N GLY A 26 7.98 0.73 2.89
CA GLY A 26 8.88 1.30 3.88
C GLY A 26 8.34 1.21 5.31
N GLY A 27 7.08 0.76 5.48
CA GLY A 27 6.46 0.60 6.79
C GLY A 27 6.16 1.92 7.50
N ASN A 28 5.47 1.83 8.62
CA ASN A 28 5.33 2.95 9.56
C ASN A 28 6.33 2.73 10.68
N GLY A 29 7.45 3.46 10.63
CA GLY A 29 8.35 3.54 11.76
C GLY A 29 7.64 4.21 12.92
N ASP A 30 7.48 3.52 14.03
CA ASP A 30 6.94 4.09 15.26
C ASP A 30 7.65 3.56 16.51
N SER A 31 7.54 4.35 17.57
CA SER A 31 8.08 4.00 18.87
C SER A 31 7.29 2.90 19.58
N ASN A 32 6.07 2.63 19.13
CA ASN A 32 5.15 1.70 19.78
C ASN A 32 5.18 0.30 19.16
N ARG A 33 5.95 0.10 18.08
CA ARG A 33 5.99 -1.17 17.33
C ARG A 33 4.60 -1.66 16.97
N ASP A 34 3.79 -0.75 16.42
CA ASP A 34 2.43 -1.06 16.03
C ASP A 34 2.42 -2.01 14.84
N PHE A 35 2.01 -3.25 15.08
CA PHE A 35 1.87 -4.30 14.07
C PHE A 35 0.50 -4.31 13.40
N THR A 36 -0.20 -3.18 13.34
CA THR A 36 -1.54 -3.09 12.74
C THR A 36 -1.57 -3.47 11.26
N CYS A 37 -0.42 -3.55 10.61
CA CYS A 37 -0.26 -4.15 9.29
C CYS A 37 -0.26 -5.68 9.31
N GLY A 38 -0.73 -6.31 10.37
CA GLY A 38 -0.89 -7.76 10.49
C GLY A 38 -1.59 -8.37 9.26
N GLY A 39 -1.28 -9.58 8.94
CA GLY A 39 -1.90 -10.28 7.82
C GLY A 39 -0.90 -11.02 6.96
N SER A 40 -1.05 -10.95 5.64
CA SER A 40 -0.31 -11.79 4.70
C SER A 40 1.22 -11.59 4.70
N CYS A 41 1.72 -10.48 5.24
CA CYS A 41 3.16 -10.19 5.23
C CYS A 41 3.88 -10.78 6.45
N HIS A 42 3.37 -10.56 7.66
CA HIS A 42 4.01 -11.01 8.90
C HIS A 42 3.04 -11.60 9.94
N GLY A 43 1.82 -11.95 9.52
CA GLY A 43 0.86 -12.66 10.36
C GLY A 43 -0.02 -11.73 11.22
N ASP A 44 -0.80 -12.32 12.12
CA ASP A 44 -1.67 -11.61 13.06
C ASP A 44 -0.89 -11.34 14.37
N PRO A 45 -0.70 -10.06 14.76
CA PRO A 45 0.06 -9.73 15.97
C PRO A 45 -0.54 -10.30 17.26
N SER A 46 -1.84 -10.59 17.28
CA SER A 46 -2.51 -11.23 18.41
C SER A 46 -2.16 -12.73 18.53
N LEU A 47 -1.61 -13.32 17.48
CA LEU A 47 -1.22 -14.73 17.39
C LEU A 47 0.31 -14.83 17.25
N SER A 48 1.06 -14.17 18.12
CA SER A 48 2.53 -14.15 18.05
C SER A 48 3.14 -15.51 18.37
N ALA A 49 4.22 -15.84 17.67
CA ALA A 49 5.07 -17.00 17.92
C ALA A 49 6.54 -16.59 17.78
N ASP A 50 7.42 -17.32 18.44
CA ASP A 50 8.85 -17.07 18.34
C ASP A 50 9.37 -17.44 16.93
N SER A 51 10.20 -16.57 16.36
CA SER A 51 10.88 -16.85 15.11
C SER A 51 12.01 -17.87 15.31
N ASP A 52 12.19 -18.74 14.32
CA ASP A 52 13.35 -19.63 14.21
C ASP A 52 14.58 -18.94 13.62
N GLY A 53 14.44 -17.68 13.16
CA GLY A 53 15.50 -16.91 12.56
C GLY A 53 16.43 -16.27 13.57
N LEU A 54 17.63 -15.93 13.09
CA LEU A 54 18.66 -15.24 13.86
C LEU A 54 18.77 -13.78 13.40
N LEU A 55 18.80 -12.86 14.36
CA LEU A 55 19.05 -11.44 14.16
C LEU A 55 20.39 -11.04 14.76
N THR A 56 21.23 -10.36 13.96
CA THR A 56 22.50 -9.79 14.43
C THR A 56 22.59 -8.32 14.04
N ILE A 57 23.23 -7.52 14.90
CA ILE A 57 23.50 -6.10 14.66
C ILE A 57 25.00 -5.89 14.69
N GLU A 58 25.51 -5.16 13.71
CA GLU A 58 26.90 -4.77 13.63
C GLU A 58 27.03 -3.27 13.35
N VAL A 59 28.00 -2.61 13.96
CA VAL A 59 28.36 -1.21 13.70
C VAL A 59 29.84 -1.08 13.37
N GLN A 60 30.17 0.02 12.71
CA GLN A 60 31.57 0.38 12.49
C GLN A 60 32.31 0.55 13.82
N ARG A 61 33.63 0.26 13.81
CA ARG A 61 34.47 0.56 14.94
C ARG A 61 34.65 2.07 15.08
N ASN A 62 34.83 2.53 16.34
CA ASN A 62 35.04 3.95 16.70
C ASN A 62 33.86 4.83 16.26
N VAL A 63 32.78 4.74 17.00
CA VAL A 63 31.62 5.64 16.86
C VAL A 63 31.92 6.93 17.64
N TYR A 64 31.87 8.06 16.93
CA TYR A 64 32.08 9.37 17.56
C TYR A 64 30.74 10.12 17.67
N ALA A 65 30.61 10.86 18.76
CA ALA A 65 29.44 11.71 19.01
C ALA A 65 29.14 12.64 17.83
N SER A 66 27.88 12.79 17.51
CA SER A 66 27.38 13.63 16.39
C SER A 66 27.95 13.28 15.02
N ASN A 67 28.48 12.07 14.80
CA ASN A 67 28.97 11.65 13.48
C ASN A 67 28.15 10.52 12.89
N ALA A 68 28.19 10.46 11.57
CA ALA A 68 27.45 9.43 10.83
C ALA A 68 28.08 8.04 11.02
N VAL A 69 27.24 7.03 11.24
CA VAL A 69 27.62 5.64 11.42
C VAL A 69 26.67 4.72 10.66
N ALA A 70 27.21 3.65 10.07
CA ALA A 70 26.41 2.59 9.47
C ALA A 70 26.11 1.51 10.51
N VAL A 71 24.84 1.13 10.63
CA VAL A 71 24.33 0.04 11.45
C VAL A 71 23.79 -1.03 10.52
N HIS A 72 24.38 -2.21 10.54
CA HIS A 72 23.99 -3.35 9.73
C HIS A 72 23.16 -4.30 10.57
N VAL A 73 21.96 -4.60 10.13
CA VAL A 73 21.08 -5.61 10.73
C VAL A 73 20.96 -6.78 9.77
N THR A 74 21.38 -7.94 10.21
CA THR A 74 21.28 -9.16 9.40
C THR A 74 20.27 -10.11 10.02
N ALA A 75 19.23 -10.43 9.27
CA ALA A 75 18.28 -11.50 9.58
C ALA A 75 18.61 -12.72 8.72
N SER A 76 18.69 -13.90 9.34
CA SER A 76 19.08 -15.12 8.65
C SER A 76 18.38 -16.35 9.21
N ASN A 77 18.43 -17.47 8.46
CA ASN A 77 17.86 -18.76 8.82
C ASN A 77 16.34 -18.75 9.11
N MET A 78 15.61 -17.76 8.58
CA MET A 78 14.17 -17.65 8.77
C MET A 78 13.42 -18.68 7.92
N THR A 79 12.38 -19.29 8.49
CA THR A 79 11.40 -20.07 7.73
C THR A 79 10.27 -19.14 7.31
N LEU A 80 10.29 -18.69 6.07
CA LEU A 80 9.42 -17.64 5.56
C LEU A 80 8.17 -18.18 4.86
N SER A 81 7.09 -17.41 4.89
CA SER A 81 5.90 -17.63 4.05
C SER A 81 6.24 -17.53 2.56
N ASN A 82 5.29 -17.90 1.69
CA ASN A 82 5.48 -17.84 0.24
C ASN A 82 5.81 -16.43 -0.29
N ASN A 83 5.34 -15.39 0.38
CA ASN A 83 5.61 -14.00 0.00
C ASN A 83 7.03 -13.56 0.34
N ARG A 84 7.72 -14.31 1.22
CA ARG A 84 9.11 -14.07 1.63
C ARG A 84 9.37 -12.64 2.12
N ILE A 85 8.39 -12.02 2.75
CA ILE A 85 8.49 -10.67 3.29
C ILE A 85 8.89 -10.76 4.76
N VAL A 86 9.84 -9.91 5.16
CA VAL A 86 10.22 -9.66 6.53
C VAL A 86 10.17 -8.17 6.81
N GLY A 87 9.57 -7.80 7.95
CA GLY A 87 9.65 -6.46 8.52
C GLY A 87 10.72 -6.41 9.61
N ILE A 88 11.59 -5.42 9.57
CA ILE A 88 12.68 -5.27 10.56
C ILE A 88 12.62 -3.87 11.16
N PHE A 89 12.58 -3.80 12.47
CA PHE A 89 12.74 -2.60 13.28
C PHE A 89 14.19 -2.45 13.75
N LEU A 90 14.72 -1.23 13.69
CA LEU A 90 15.86 -0.79 14.46
C LEU A 90 15.37 -0.02 15.69
N LEU A 91 15.77 -0.41 16.89
CA LEU A 91 15.25 0.06 18.17
C LEU A 91 16.40 0.43 19.11
N SER A 92 16.11 1.30 20.08
CA SER A 92 17.05 1.59 21.19
C SER A 92 16.55 1.09 22.55
N SER A 93 15.33 0.55 22.58
CA SER A 93 14.73 -0.08 23.76
C SER A 93 13.74 -1.16 23.31
N LEU A 94 13.34 -2.03 24.23
CA LEU A 94 12.34 -3.07 24.02
C LEU A 94 11.13 -2.91 24.96
N ASN A 95 10.96 -1.73 25.54
CA ASN A 95 9.91 -1.50 26.56
C ASN A 95 8.51 -1.35 25.97
N GLY A 96 8.37 -1.21 24.65
CA GLY A 96 7.11 -1.03 23.94
C GLY A 96 6.60 0.41 23.92
N ASN A 97 7.27 1.32 24.57
CA ASN A 97 7.04 2.76 24.54
C ASN A 97 8.37 3.48 24.41
N SER A 98 8.46 4.47 23.54
CA SER A 98 9.71 5.22 23.32
C SER A 98 10.89 4.29 22.98
N ASP A 99 10.68 3.36 22.04
CA ASP A 99 11.70 2.43 21.58
C ASP A 99 12.43 2.94 20.32
N HIS A 100 11.99 4.07 19.76
CA HIS A 100 12.58 4.66 18.57
C HIS A 100 14.02 5.16 18.87
N PRO A 101 14.98 4.97 17.96
CA PRO A 101 16.35 5.43 18.14
C PRO A 101 16.46 6.91 18.51
N SER A 102 15.60 7.78 17.99
CA SER A 102 15.61 9.22 18.31
C SER A 102 15.34 9.54 19.77
N ASP A 103 14.62 8.67 20.50
CA ASP A 103 14.34 8.87 21.92
C ASP A 103 15.60 8.71 22.79
N TYR A 104 16.66 8.16 22.19
CA TYR A 104 17.96 7.91 22.82
C TYR A 104 19.10 8.68 22.14
N GLY A 105 18.77 9.74 21.42
CA GLY A 105 19.73 10.66 20.82
C GLY A 105 20.30 10.24 19.47
N TRP A 106 19.90 9.09 18.91
CA TRP A 106 20.24 8.73 17.54
C TRP A 106 19.34 9.46 16.55
N SER A 107 19.87 9.86 15.40
CA SER A 107 19.07 10.44 14.33
C SER A 107 19.26 9.66 13.04
N ILE A 108 18.19 9.18 12.42
CA ILE A 108 18.27 8.43 11.17
C ILE A 108 18.54 9.40 10.02
N ILE A 109 19.68 9.22 9.35
CA ILE A 109 20.04 9.93 8.13
C ILE A 109 19.39 9.24 6.94
N GLN A 110 19.46 7.90 6.93
CA GLN A 110 18.88 7.09 5.87
C GLN A 110 18.56 5.68 6.37
N ASP A 111 17.38 5.19 6.05
CA ASP A 111 16.98 3.80 6.21
C ASP A 111 17.36 2.96 4.97
N PRO A 112 17.25 1.64 5.00
CA PRO A 112 17.59 0.77 3.86
C PRO A 112 16.84 1.04 2.57
N ASN A 113 15.68 1.71 2.62
CA ASN A 113 14.87 2.09 1.46
C ASN A 113 15.13 3.52 0.99
N GLY A 114 16.02 4.26 1.66
CA GLY A 114 16.37 5.63 1.33
C GLY A 114 15.66 6.70 2.15
N GLY A 115 14.62 6.34 2.93
CA GLY A 115 13.88 7.25 3.82
C GLY A 115 14.54 7.42 5.20
N ILE A 116 13.74 7.77 6.20
CA ILE A 116 14.20 8.03 7.58
C ILE A 116 13.44 7.20 8.63
N ASN A 117 12.91 6.04 8.25
CA ASN A 117 12.14 5.20 9.15
C ASN A 117 13.03 4.23 9.95
N ASN A 118 12.63 3.92 11.16
CA ASN A 118 13.25 2.86 11.95
C ASN A 118 12.70 1.46 11.61
N TYR A 119 11.71 1.35 10.75
CA TYR A 119 11.09 0.12 10.27
C TYR A 119 11.15 0.02 8.76
N VAL A 120 11.50 -1.16 8.26
CA VAL A 120 11.59 -1.45 6.83
C VAL A 120 11.03 -2.84 6.56
N GLU A 121 10.19 -2.95 5.53
CA GLU A 121 9.79 -4.22 4.95
C GLU A 121 10.62 -4.53 3.70
N THR A 122 11.04 -5.79 3.57
CA THR A 122 11.80 -6.23 2.42
C THR A 122 11.48 -7.67 2.04
N THR A 123 11.71 -8.00 0.76
CA THR A 123 11.60 -9.36 0.26
C THR A 123 12.93 -10.06 0.42
N VAL A 124 12.92 -11.22 1.06
CA VAL A 124 14.13 -12.01 1.32
C VAL A 124 14.40 -12.97 0.16
N SER A 125 15.63 -13.02 -0.31
CA SER A 125 16.07 -13.92 -1.36
C SER A 125 15.96 -15.40 -0.96
N SER A 126 16.23 -16.31 -1.89
CA SER A 126 16.22 -17.76 -1.63
C SER A 126 17.25 -18.23 -0.58
N SER A 127 18.21 -17.39 -0.22
CA SER A 127 19.18 -17.66 0.86
C SER A 127 18.59 -17.63 2.25
N ASN A 128 17.31 -17.18 2.41
CA ASN A 128 16.68 -16.93 3.70
C ASN A 128 17.49 -16.00 4.63
N SER A 129 18.19 -15.06 4.02
CA SER A 129 18.99 -14.06 4.71
C SER A 129 18.91 -12.72 4.01
N VAL A 130 18.92 -11.66 4.80
CA VAL A 130 18.95 -10.27 4.31
C VAL A 130 19.76 -9.43 5.29
N THR A 131 20.56 -8.50 4.76
CA THR A 131 21.24 -7.48 5.55
C THR A 131 20.70 -6.12 5.14
N LEU A 132 20.18 -5.39 6.12
CA LEU A 132 19.68 -4.03 5.98
C LEU A 132 20.66 -3.07 6.66
N THR A 133 20.85 -1.89 6.09
CA THR A 133 21.78 -0.90 6.60
C THR A 133 21.07 0.40 6.87
N TRP A 134 21.04 0.82 8.13
CA TRP A 134 20.66 2.16 8.54
C TRP A 134 21.89 3.04 8.66
N ILE A 135 21.78 4.29 8.25
CA ILE A 135 22.78 5.31 8.48
C ILE A 135 22.23 6.27 9.54
N LEU A 136 22.94 6.41 10.64
CA LEU A 136 22.51 7.22 11.78
C LEU A 136 23.55 8.28 12.08
N PHE A 137 23.12 9.43 12.62
CA PHE A 137 23.99 10.23 13.48
C PHE A 137 24.03 9.57 14.88
N ALA A 138 25.22 9.39 15.42
CA ALA A 138 25.39 8.99 16.80
C ALA A 138 24.93 10.12 17.75
N PRO A 139 24.52 9.77 18.99
CA PRO A 139 24.19 10.77 20.01
C PRO A 139 25.27 11.83 20.17
N ASP A 140 24.89 13.03 20.56
CA ASP A 140 25.78 14.19 20.73
C ASP A 140 26.68 14.10 21.95
N GLU A 141 26.32 13.24 22.90
CA GLU A 141 27.11 12.98 24.08
C GLU A 141 27.82 11.60 24.01
N GLY A 142 29.07 11.53 24.51
CA GLY A 142 29.79 10.27 24.68
C GLY A 142 29.15 9.41 25.76
N GLY A 143 29.16 8.10 25.57
CA GLY A 143 28.54 7.16 26.51
C GLY A 143 28.21 5.81 25.88
N ASN A 144 27.61 4.93 26.68
CA ASN A 144 27.16 3.62 26.22
C ASN A 144 25.70 3.67 25.84
N TYR A 145 25.41 3.31 24.59
CA TYR A 145 24.06 3.28 24.01
C TYR A 145 23.73 1.89 23.47
N ASN A 146 22.53 1.44 23.69
CA ASN A 146 22.08 0.15 23.16
C ASN A 146 21.30 0.32 21.88
N LEU A 147 21.54 -0.59 20.94
CA LEU A 147 20.66 -0.83 19.79
C LEU A 147 20.16 -2.28 19.82
N TYR A 148 18.93 -2.46 19.36
CA TYR A 148 18.27 -3.74 19.18
C TYR A 148 17.69 -3.79 17.78
N ALA A 149 17.44 -5.00 17.30
CA ALA A 149 16.60 -5.20 16.14
C ALA A 149 15.46 -6.15 16.50
N GLN A 150 14.31 -5.93 15.89
CA GLN A 150 13.21 -6.87 15.96
C GLN A 150 12.74 -7.17 14.54
N MET A 151 12.52 -8.46 14.24
CA MET A 151 11.95 -8.88 12.97
C MET A 151 10.57 -9.47 13.16
N ASN A 152 9.74 -9.32 12.12
CA ASN A 152 8.43 -9.92 12.03
C ASN A 152 8.26 -10.55 10.65
N HIS A 153 7.74 -11.78 10.60
CA HIS A 153 7.50 -12.47 9.33
C HIS A 153 6.40 -13.52 9.47
N GLY A 154 5.81 -13.92 8.34
CA GLY A 154 4.96 -15.09 8.28
C GLY A 154 5.81 -16.36 8.13
N HIS A 155 5.20 -17.53 8.30
CA HIS A 155 5.87 -18.83 8.22
C HIS A 155 5.21 -19.72 7.16
N ILE A 156 5.98 -20.61 6.51
CA ILE A 156 5.49 -21.47 5.43
C ILE A 156 4.35 -22.41 5.86
N SER A 157 4.35 -22.83 7.11
CA SER A 157 3.29 -23.66 7.71
C SER A 157 2.21 -22.86 8.42
N ASN A 158 2.14 -21.54 8.15
CA ASN A 158 1.24 -20.62 8.83
C ASN A 158 -0.19 -20.76 8.28
N SER A 159 -0.91 -21.79 8.68
CA SER A 159 -2.34 -21.93 8.38
C SER A 159 -3.21 -20.97 9.20
N ASP A 160 -2.69 -20.46 10.31
CA ASP A 160 -3.42 -19.70 11.32
C ASP A 160 -3.03 -18.22 11.38
N ASN A 161 -2.32 -17.73 10.37
CA ASN A 161 -1.82 -16.34 10.28
C ASN A 161 -0.98 -15.91 11.50
N LEU A 162 -0.17 -16.80 12.04
CA LEU A 162 0.74 -16.45 13.13
C LEU A 162 1.76 -15.39 12.68
N ALA A 163 1.99 -14.40 13.54
CA ALA A 163 3.10 -13.46 13.43
C ALA A 163 4.33 -14.03 14.13
N TYR A 164 5.34 -14.38 13.36
CA TYR A 164 6.62 -14.84 13.91
C TYR A 164 7.50 -13.65 14.23
N THR A 165 7.92 -13.52 15.48
CA THR A 165 8.73 -12.40 15.96
C THR A 165 10.06 -12.91 16.49
N GLY A 166 11.14 -12.19 16.18
CA GLY A 166 12.47 -12.45 16.70
C GLY A 166 13.11 -11.13 17.13
N VAL A 167 13.88 -11.16 18.20
CA VAL A 167 14.58 -9.99 18.75
C VAL A 167 16.06 -10.32 18.85
N SER A 168 16.94 -9.37 18.51
CA SER A 168 18.38 -9.52 18.68
C SER A 168 18.80 -9.41 20.15
N ASP A 169 19.98 -9.92 20.45
CA ASP A 169 20.71 -9.47 21.63
C ASP A 169 21.00 -7.96 21.53
N PRO A 170 21.11 -7.24 22.67
CA PRO A 170 21.49 -5.84 22.67
C PRO A 170 22.91 -5.66 22.15
N LEU A 171 23.10 -4.74 21.20
CA LEU A 171 24.41 -4.24 20.85
C LEU A 171 24.73 -2.97 21.67
N THR A 172 25.63 -3.04 22.60
CA THR A 172 26.11 -1.86 23.34
C THR A 172 27.22 -1.18 22.56
N ILE A 173 27.02 0.09 22.22
CA ILE A 173 27.93 0.93 21.45
C ILE A 173 28.54 1.96 22.39
N ASP A 174 29.87 1.97 22.46
CA ASP A 174 30.64 3.02 23.12
C ASP A 174 30.80 4.21 22.17
N VAL A 175 29.98 5.24 22.37
CA VAL A 175 30.05 6.51 21.64
C VAL A 175 31.15 7.36 22.29
N GLN A 176 32.22 7.59 21.54
CA GLN A 176 33.36 8.36 22.01
C GLN A 176 33.17 9.85 21.77
N THR A 177 33.76 10.68 22.63
CA THR A 177 33.83 12.13 22.33
C THR A 177 34.59 12.34 21.02
N ALA A 178 34.00 13.08 20.08
CA ALA A 178 34.63 13.36 18.80
C ALA A 178 35.92 14.20 19.00
N PRO A 179 37.02 13.89 18.28
CA PRO A 179 38.16 14.78 18.20
C PRO A 179 37.78 16.19 17.79
N ALA A 180 38.47 17.20 18.31
CA ALA A 180 38.24 18.57 17.90
C ALA A 180 38.38 18.72 16.37
N ASN A 181 37.45 19.40 15.75
CA ASN A 181 37.38 19.62 14.30
C ASN A 181 37.29 18.33 13.44
N LEU A 182 36.74 17.24 13.93
CA LEU A 182 36.50 16.07 13.12
C LEU A 182 35.52 16.40 11.97
N PRO A 183 35.91 16.21 10.68
CA PRO A 183 35.03 16.51 9.57
C PRO A 183 33.94 15.46 9.40
N GLY A 184 32.75 15.87 9.03
CA GLY A 184 31.60 14.98 8.83
C GLY A 184 30.41 15.69 8.22
N PHE A 185 29.29 14.98 8.14
CA PHE A 185 28.02 15.62 7.77
C PHE A 185 27.54 16.55 8.88
N SER A 186 26.84 17.61 8.49
CA SER A 186 26.08 18.45 9.42
C SER A 186 24.85 17.69 9.91
N GLU A 187 24.53 17.78 11.18
CA GLU A 187 23.33 17.15 11.76
C GLU A 187 22.03 17.75 11.19
N SER A 188 22.09 18.95 10.60
CA SER A 188 20.96 19.55 9.90
C SER A 188 20.81 19.09 8.45
N TRP A 189 21.76 18.28 7.96
CA TRP A 189 21.69 17.76 6.60
C TRP A 189 20.68 16.63 6.46
N ILE A 190 19.87 16.71 5.40
CA ILE A 190 18.91 15.68 5.04
C ILE A 190 19.38 15.04 3.73
N ALA A 191 19.61 13.74 3.74
CA ALA A 191 19.99 12.99 2.55
C ALA A 191 18.83 12.99 1.53
N PRO A 192 19.11 13.14 0.21
CA PRO A 192 18.08 13.01 -0.79
C PRO A 192 17.60 11.55 -0.88
N GLU A 193 16.29 11.38 -0.89
CA GLU A 193 15.65 10.06 -0.97
C GLU A 193 15.48 9.60 -2.42
N TYR A 194 15.11 10.54 -3.33
CA TYR A 194 14.75 10.21 -4.71
C TYR A 194 15.42 11.14 -5.73
N ARG A 195 15.55 10.62 -6.95
CA ARG A 195 15.95 11.35 -8.15
C ARG A 195 14.99 11.11 -9.32
N SER A 196 14.99 12.01 -10.29
CA SER A 196 14.29 11.80 -11.56
C SER A 196 15.16 10.97 -12.52
N PRO A 197 14.62 9.90 -13.13
CA PRO A 197 15.34 9.13 -14.14
C PRO A 197 15.60 10.00 -15.40
N GLY A 198 16.81 9.88 -15.95
CA GLY A 198 17.18 10.61 -17.17
C GLY A 198 17.66 12.05 -16.97
N ASP A 199 17.48 12.61 -15.78
CA ASP A 199 18.03 13.91 -15.41
C ASP A 199 19.35 13.76 -14.65
N SER A 200 20.17 14.82 -14.66
CA SER A 200 21.33 14.89 -13.76
C SER A 200 20.85 14.96 -12.32
N THR A 201 21.51 14.23 -11.44
CA THR A 201 21.20 14.25 -10.00
C THR A 201 22.10 15.24 -9.31
N ASN A 202 21.52 16.35 -8.83
CA ASN A 202 22.25 17.31 -8.01
C ASN A 202 21.96 17.05 -6.53
N ILE A 203 23.01 16.75 -5.77
CA ILE A 203 22.95 16.49 -4.33
C ILE A 203 23.61 17.67 -3.60
N ILE A 204 22.86 18.31 -2.72
CA ILE A 204 23.42 19.29 -1.79
C ILE A 204 23.86 18.58 -0.53
N ILE A 205 25.14 18.66 -0.21
CA ILE A 205 25.73 18.06 1.00
C ILE A 205 26.15 19.17 1.95
N MET A 206 25.63 19.13 3.16
CA MET A 206 26.03 20.01 4.24
C MET A 206 27.00 19.27 5.17
N THR A 207 28.12 19.86 5.44
CA THR A 207 29.19 19.27 6.27
C THR A 207 29.50 20.13 7.47
N LYS A 208 30.34 19.64 8.37
CA LYS A 208 30.93 20.39 9.47
C LYS A 208 32.45 20.17 9.46
N ASN A 209 33.21 21.21 9.80
CA ASN A 209 34.67 21.15 9.92
C ASN A 209 35.39 20.60 8.66
N THR A 210 34.86 20.88 7.47
CA THR A 210 35.30 20.26 6.23
C THR A 210 35.83 21.31 5.24
N ASP A 211 37.11 21.13 4.80
CA ASP A 211 37.75 22.00 3.83
C ASP A 211 37.56 21.49 2.38
N SER A 212 37.32 20.18 2.22
CA SER A 212 37.10 19.55 0.91
C SER A 212 36.31 18.27 1.04
N ILE A 213 35.54 17.94 0.00
CA ILE A 213 34.91 16.63 -0.13
C ILE A 213 35.28 15.97 -1.45
N GLN A 214 35.31 14.64 -1.44
CA GLN A 214 35.35 13.82 -2.64
C GLN A 214 34.14 12.89 -2.62
N VAL A 215 33.41 12.82 -3.71
CA VAL A 215 32.24 11.94 -3.83
C VAL A 215 32.48 10.90 -4.91
N LYS A 216 32.33 9.66 -4.55
CA LYS A 216 32.33 8.52 -5.46
C LYS A 216 30.95 7.93 -5.52
N TRP A 217 30.52 7.55 -6.71
CA TRP A 217 29.21 7.00 -6.96
C TRP A 217 29.24 5.83 -7.95
N LYS A 218 28.23 4.99 -7.89
CA LYS A 218 27.98 3.91 -8.84
C LYS A 218 26.48 3.58 -8.86
N LEU A 219 26.03 2.89 -9.87
CA LEU A 219 24.72 2.25 -9.82
C LEU A 219 24.77 0.96 -9.00
N GLU A 220 23.69 0.62 -8.36
CA GLU A 220 23.56 -0.64 -7.64
C GLU A 220 23.84 -1.82 -8.59
N GLY A 221 24.64 -2.77 -8.14
CA GLY A 221 25.11 -3.90 -8.97
C GLY A 221 26.35 -3.63 -9.83
N GLU A 222 26.81 -2.38 -9.98
CA GLU A 222 28.06 -2.07 -10.67
C GLU A 222 29.26 -2.29 -9.75
N TRP A 223 30.39 -2.72 -10.35
CA TRP A 223 31.65 -2.93 -9.65
C TRP A 223 32.52 -1.67 -9.60
N SER A 224 32.46 -0.84 -10.65
CA SER A 224 33.32 0.34 -10.77
C SER A 224 32.65 1.57 -10.15
N GLU A 225 33.45 2.34 -9.38
CA GLU A 225 33.03 3.63 -8.87
C GLU A 225 33.44 4.75 -9.83
N ASN A 226 32.56 5.74 -9.99
CA ASN A 226 32.80 6.98 -10.71
C ASN A 226 33.06 8.12 -9.72
N ILE A 227 33.77 9.15 -10.13
CA ILE A 227 33.97 10.37 -9.35
C ILE A 227 32.95 11.40 -9.78
N ALA A 228 32.18 11.96 -8.85
CA ALA A 228 31.25 13.03 -9.12
C ALA A 228 31.95 14.39 -9.20
N ASN A 229 31.35 15.32 -9.97
CA ASN A 229 31.79 16.71 -9.95
C ASN A 229 31.30 17.37 -8.67
N VAL A 230 32.21 18.04 -7.95
CA VAL A 230 31.92 18.72 -6.69
C VAL A 230 32.26 20.18 -6.81
N SER A 231 31.37 21.05 -6.37
CA SER A 231 31.59 22.48 -6.26
C SER A 231 31.18 23.01 -4.88
N LEU A 232 31.98 23.90 -4.33
CA LEU A 232 31.64 24.61 -3.09
C LEU A 232 30.62 25.70 -3.40
N ILE A 233 29.47 25.68 -2.73
CA ILE A 233 28.43 26.71 -2.84
C ILE A 233 28.71 27.82 -1.83
N GLU A 234 28.86 27.42 -0.58
CA GLU A 234 29.22 28.29 0.55
C GLU A 234 29.97 27.47 1.59
N LYS A 235 30.43 28.12 2.66
CA LYS A 235 31.17 27.41 3.70
C LYS A 235 30.39 26.16 4.16
N ASP A 236 31.07 25.01 4.17
CA ASP A 236 30.54 23.71 4.58
C ASP A 236 29.32 23.20 3.77
N THR A 237 29.01 23.82 2.60
CA THR A 237 27.90 23.42 1.72
C THR A 237 28.39 23.15 0.30
N TRP A 238 28.09 21.98 -0.21
CA TRP A 238 28.64 21.45 -1.45
C TRP A 238 27.54 21.05 -2.41
N SER A 239 27.72 21.34 -3.69
CA SER A 239 26.90 20.79 -4.79
C SER A 239 27.67 19.65 -5.43
N VAL A 240 27.01 18.50 -5.55
CA VAL A 240 27.54 17.29 -6.17
C VAL A 240 26.69 16.94 -7.36
N ASP A 241 27.28 16.97 -8.56
CA ASP A 241 26.59 16.65 -9.79
C ASP A 241 26.95 15.25 -10.25
N ILE A 242 25.94 14.38 -10.33
CA ILE A 242 25.99 13.04 -10.89
C ILE A 242 25.35 13.10 -12.28
N PRO A 243 26.02 12.61 -13.33
CA PRO A 243 25.46 12.60 -14.68
C PRO A 243 24.13 11.87 -14.79
N PRO A 244 23.31 12.18 -15.81
CA PRO A 244 22.04 11.50 -16.05
C PRO A 244 22.22 10.00 -16.10
N THR A 245 21.38 9.27 -15.35
CA THR A 245 21.30 7.82 -15.37
C THR A 245 19.89 7.40 -15.71
N PHE A 246 19.75 6.38 -16.57
CA PHE A 246 18.46 5.88 -17.02
C PHE A 246 18.06 4.63 -16.23
N GLY A 247 16.76 4.40 -16.13
CA GLY A 247 16.19 3.25 -15.43
C GLY A 247 15.99 3.48 -13.94
N ASP A 248 15.46 2.44 -13.29
CA ASP A 248 15.01 2.48 -11.88
C ASP A 248 16.14 2.06 -10.90
N THR A 249 17.38 2.06 -11.37
CA THR A 249 18.51 1.61 -10.56
C THR A 249 18.89 2.66 -9.52
N VAL A 250 19.08 2.22 -8.29
CA VAL A 250 19.52 3.06 -7.16
C VAL A 250 20.96 3.56 -7.40
N ILE A 251 21.20 4.84 -7.15
CA ILE A 251 22.55 5.39 -7.07
C ILE A 251 23.08 5.15 -5.67
N GLN A 252 24.24 4.52 -5.58
CA GLN A 252 25.02 4.40 -4.35
C GLN A 252 26.17 5.41 -4.39
N TYR A 253 26.36 6.17 -3.31
CA TYR A 253 27.45 7.15 -3.24
C TYR A 253 28.11 7.19 -1.88
N SER A 254 29.41 7.41 -1.88
CA SER A 254 30.22 7.59 -0.68
C SER A 254 30.91 8.95 -0.70
N VAL A 255 30.95 9.59 0.46
CA VAL A 255 31.56 10.91 0.64
C VAL A 255 32.80 10.76 1.50
N ILE A 256 33.90 11.33 1.07
CA ILE A 256 35.10 11.52 1.89
C ILE A 256 35.14 12.98 2.28
N THR A 257 35.00 13.27 3.56
CA THR A 257 35.12 14.62 4.13
C THR A 257 36.55 14.82 4.67
N SER A 258 37.17 15.91 4.31
CA SER A 258 38.56 16.14 4.70
C SER A 258 38.82 17.57 5.16
N ASN A 259 39.74 17.70 6.13
CA ASN A 259 40.38 18.97 6.49
C ASN A 259 41.87 18.74 6.66
N GLY A 260 42.63 19.76 7.07
CA GLY A 260 44.08 19.65 7.20
C GLY A 260 44.57 18.53 8.15
N ASN A 261 43.70 18.02 9.03
CA ASN A 261 44.09 17.07 10.07
C ASN A 261 43.47 15.67 9.84
N PHE A 262 42.30 15.59 9.23
CA PHE A 262 41.54 14.36 9.13
C PHE A 262 40.98 14.16 7.71
N SER A 263 40.86 12.89 7.34
CA SER A 263 40.13 12.47 6.15
C SER A 263 39.23 11.28 6.51
N ILE A 264 37.94 11.48 6.49
CA ILE A 264 36.95 10.52 6.99
C ILE A 264 36.06 10.07 5.83
N LYS A 265 36.03 8.74 5.58
CA LYS A 265 35.08 8.14 4.69
C LYS A 265 33.74 7.98 5.41
N GLN A 266 32.74 8.69 4.96
CA GLN A 266 31.38 8.60 5.48
C GLN A 266 30.72 7.28 5.06
N PRO A 267 29.65 6.83 5.74
CA PRO A 267 28.86 5.68 5.32
C PRO A 267 28.37 5.79 3.88
N LEU A 268 28.13 4.63 3.25
CA LEU A 268 27.56 4.56 1.91
C LEU A 268 26.09 4.97 1.98
N LEU A 269 25.71 5.90 1.15
CA LEU A 269 24.34 6.43 1.02
C LEU A 269 23.74 6.04 -0.32
N THR A 270 22.42 6.11 -0.41
CA THR A 270 21.68 5.75 -1.62
C THR A 270 20.73 6.86 -2.04
N VAL A 271 20.43 6.94 -3.34
CA VAL A 271 19.36 7.76 -3.90
C VAL A 271 18.53 6.86 -4.79
N GLY A 272 17.28 6.66 -4.39
CA GLY A 272 16.31 5.91 -5.15
C GLY A 272 15.83 6.67 -6.38
N THR A 273 15.06 6.00 -7.21
CA THR A 273 14.39 6.64 -8.34
C THR A 273 12.97 6.96 -7.92
N SER A 274 12.54 8.22 -8.00
CA SER A 274 11.12 8.49 -7.93
C SER A 274 10.50 7.83 -9.17
N LEU A 275 9.68 6.83 -8.97
CA LEU A 275 8.69 6.51 -9.98
C LEU A 275 7.99 7.83 -10.24
N VAL A 276 8.03 8.31 -11.51
CA VAL A 276 7.38 9.55 -11.91
C VAL A 276 6.01 9.54 -11.28
N ASP A 277 5.87 10.24 -10.16
CA ASP A 277 4.56 10.50 -9.61
C ASP A 277 3.83 11.22 -10.74
N PHE A 278 2.91 10.48 -11.36
CA PHE A 278 1.92 11.13 -12.16
C PHE A 278 1.34 12.18 -11.21
N GLU A 279 1.70 13.45 -11.41
CA GLU A 279 1.05 14.58 -10.73
C GLU A 279 -0.42 14.69 -11.13
N GLY A 280 -1.10 13.55 -11.19
CA GLY A 280 -2.52 13.46 -11.16
C GLY A 280 -2.93 13.81 -9.75
N SER A 281 -3.42 15.02 -9.54
CA SER A 281 -3.96 15.40 -8.24
C SER A 281 -4.85 14.26 -7.75
N LEU A 282 -4.73 13.84 -6.49
CA LEU A 282 -5.59 12.82 -5.88
C LEU A 282 -7.07 13.13 -6.14
N LEU A 283 -7.42 14.42 -6.23
CA LEU A 283 -8.72 14.93 -6.65
C LEU A 283 -9.02 14.57 -8.12
N GLY A 284 -8.05 14.71 -9.02
CA GLY A 284 -8.21 14.34 -10.43
C GLY A 284 -8.46 12.85 -10.61
N ALA A 285 -7.70 12.00 -9.92
CA ALA A 285 -7.90 10.55 -9.96
C ALA A 285 -9.27 10.15 -9.39
N ARG A 286 -9.72 10.78 -8.29
CA ARG A 286 -11.05 10.56 -7.71
C ARG A 286 -12.18 11.01 -8.64
N LEU A 287 -12.04 12.18 -9.29
CA LEU A 287 -13.01 12.67 -10.26
C LEU A 287 -13.08 11.78 -11.50
N GLN A 288 -11.96 11.28 -11.97
CA GLN A 288 -11.88 10.36 -13.10
C GLN A 288 -12.52 9.01 -12.76
N SER A 289 -12.27 8.46 -11.59
CA SER A 289 -12.91 7.24 -11.09
C SER A 289 -14.42 7.40 -10.95
N LEU A 290 -14.89 8.54 -10.44
CA LEU A 290 -16.30 8.88 -10.34
C LEU A 290 -16.95 8.99 -11.74
N ALA A 291 -16.26 9.59 -12.69
CA ALA A 291 -16.74 9.69 -14.07
C ALA A 291 -16.90 8.32 -14.73
N TYR A 292 -15.91 7.43 -14.59
CA TYR A 292 -16.01 6.05 -15.08
C TYR A 292 -17.15 5.27 -14.42
N ALA A 293 -17.29 5.36 -13.11
CA ALA A 293 -18.39 4.72 -12.39
C ALA A 293 -19.75 5.21 -12.88
N THR A 294 -19.89 6.52 -13.09
CA THR A 294 -21.14 7.12 -13.61
C THR A 294 -21.46 6.64 -15.03
N ILE A 295 -20.46 6.54 -15.90
CA ILE A 295 -20.63 6.03 -17.28
C ILE A 295 -21.07 4.56 -17.26
N ILE A 296 -20.43 3.73 -16.42
CA ILE A 296 -20.77 2.30 -16.29
C ILE A 296 -22.21 2.14 -15.78
N ILE A 297 -22.59 2.88 -14.72
CA ILE A 297 -23.96 2.84 -14.17
C ILE A 297 -24.97 3.32 -15.22
N GLY A 298 -24.66 4.40 -15.95
CA GLY A 298 -25.50 4.91 -17.03
C GLY A 298 -25.69 3.88 -18.16
N PHE A 299 -24.62 3.19 -18.53
CA PHE A 299 -24.67 2.14 -19.53
C PHE A 299 -25.53 0.94 -19.09
N ILE A 300 -25.33 0.46 -17.85
CA ILE A 300 -26.10 -0.64 -17.28
C ILE A 300 -27.60 -0.28 -17.18
N THR A 301 -27.92 0.94 -16.72
CA THR A 301 -29.33 1.41 -16.65
C THR A 301 -29.96 1.54 -18.01
N THR A 302 -29.23 2.01 -19.01
CA THR A 302 -29.73 2.11 -20.40
C THR A 302 -29.98 0.72 -20.97
N LEU A 303 -29.09 -0.24 -20.77
CA LEU A 303 -29.30 -1.63 -21.15
C LEU A 303 -30.53 -2.23 -20.47
N GLN A 304 -30.70 -2.01 -19.17
CA GLN A 304 -31.86 -2.49 -18.43
C GLN A 304 -33.16 -1.90 -18.96
N LEU A 305 -33.19 -0.61 -19.28
CA LEU A 305 -34.36 0.05 -19.89
C LEU A 305 -34.62 -0.48 -21.30
N TYR A 306 -33.59 -0.73 -22.08
CA TYR A 306 -33.71 -1.29 -23.42
C TYR A 306 -34.31 -2.71 -23.40
N PHE A 307 -33.79 -3.59 -22.55
CA PHE A 307 -34.31 -4.96 -22.43
C PHE A 307 -35.58 -5.07 -21.58
N SER A 308 -35.91 -4.06 -20.79
CA SER A 308 -37.14 -4.00 -19.99
C SER A 308 -38.31 -3.35 -20.73
N LYS A 309 -38.11 -2.91 -21.99
CA LYS A 309 -39.26 -2.50 -22.81
C LYS A 309 -40.21 -3.68 -22.84
N PRO A 310 -41.42 -3.58 -22.25
CA PRO A 310 -42.38 -4.64 -22.38
C PRO A 310 -42.59 -4.80 -23.89
N ASN A 311 -42.47 -6.03 -24.40
CA ASN A 311 -43.02 -6.39 -25.67
C ASN A 311 -44.53 -6.14 -25.50
N ILE A 312 -44.96 -4.92 -25.79
CA ILE A 312 -46.34 -4.64 -26.05
C ILE A 312 -46.57 -5.35 -27.40
N LYS A 313 -46.67 -6.68 -27.34
CA LYS A 313 -47.50 -7.36 -28.29
C LYS A 313 -48.86 -6.70 -28.05
N THR A 314 -49.22 -5.75 -28.87
CA THR A 314 -50.60 -5.39 -29.09
C THR A 314 -51.22 -6.69 -29.54
N HIS A 315 -51.62 -7.52 -28.57
CA HIS A 315 -52.73 -8.41 -28.82
C HIS A 315 -53.88 -7.44 -29.13
N GLN A 316 -54.03 -7.07 -30.41
CA GLN A 316 -55.34 -6.80 -30.94
C GLN A 316 -56.08 -8.12 -30.74
N GLN A 317 -56.58 -8.32 -29.53
CA GLN A 317 -57.63 -9.25 -29.30
C GLN A 317 -58.80 -8.70 -30.14
N LYS A 318 -58.89 -9.19 -31.42
CA LYS A 318 -60.13 -9.12 -32.13
C LYS A 318 -61.11 -9.82 -31.22
N SER A 319 -61.85 -9.06 -30.41
CA SER A 319 -63.03 -9.55 -29.74
C SER A 319 -64.01 -9.94 -30.85
N ASN A 320 -64.01 -11.23 -31.20
CA ASN A 320 -65.06 -11.80 -31.99
C ASN A 320 -66.32 -11.85 -31.11
N PHE A 321 -66.92 -10.70 -30.89
CA PHE A 321 -68.30 -10.65 -30.39
C PHE A 321 -69.18 -11.12 -31.51
N SER A 322 -69.56 -12.39 -31.54
CA SER A 322 -70.70 -12.83 -32.32
C SER A 322 -71.93 -12.33 -31.58
N ARG A 323 -72.49 -11.21 -32.07
CA ARG A 323 -73.83 -10.79 -31.69
C ARG A 323 -74.81 -11.90 -32.18
N ILE A 324 -75.35 -12.65 -31.23
CA ILE A 324 -76.57 -13.41 -31.49
C ILE A 324 -77.70 -12.39 -31.40
N ASN A 325 -78.24 -12.03 -32.57
CA ASN A 325 -79.38 -11.15 -32.69
C ASN A 325 -80.65 -11.95 -32.33
N ASP A 326 -80.95 -12.06 -31.05
CA ASP A 326 -82.26 -12.40 -30.54
C ASP A 326 -82.63 -11.35 -29.49
N GLY A 327 -83.47 -10.47 -29.91
CA GLY A 327 -84.32 -9.45 -29.25
C GLY A 327 -84.07 -9.05 -27.78
N ASN A 328 -83.07 -9.47 -27.15
CA ASN A 328 -82.76 -9.13 -25.76
C ASN A 328 -81.24 -8.73 -25.60
N GLU A 329 -80.99 -7.43 -25.83
CA GLU A 329 -79.63 -6.83 -25.67
C GLU A 329 -79.05 -6.92 -24.23
N ARG A 330 -79.71 -7.61 -23.33
CA ARG A 330 -79.43 -7.71 -21.91
C ARG A 330 -78.36 -8.75 -21.60
N LEU A 331 -78.33 -9.88 -22.29
CA LEU A 331 -77.40 -11.01 -21.99
C LEU A 331 -76.42 -11.19 -23.15
N ILE A 332 -75.13 -11.20 -22.79
CA ILE A 332 -74.03 -11.26 -23.76
C ILE A 332 -73.17 -12.53 -23.48
N LYS A 333 -72.95 -13.29 -24.55
CA LYS A 333 -72.06 -14.46 -24.51
C LYS A 333 -70.62 -14.03 -24.57
N HIS A 334 -69.79 -14.53 -23.59
CA HIS A 334 -68.36 -14.21 -23.54
C HIS A 334 -67.53 -15.47 -23.86
N PRO A 335 -66.59 -15.36 -24.83
CA PRO A 335 -65.82 -16.53 -25.27
C PRO A 335 -64.99 -17.18 -24.19
N ASP A 336 -64.50 -16.43 -23.15
CA ASP A 336 -63.66 -16.91 -22.08
C ASP A 336 -64.43 -17.57 -20.91
N HIS A 337 -65.78 -17.54 -20.97
CA HIS A 337 -66.67 -18.11 -19.98
C HIS A 337 -67.74 -18.97 -20.63
N PRO A 338 -67.40 -20.13 -21.24
CA PRO A 338 -68.33 -21.03 -21.87
C PRO A 338 -69.38 -21.51 -20.86
N GLY A 339 -70.66 -21.42 -21.22
CA GLY A 339 -71.76 -21.79 -20.35
C GLY A 339 -72.31 -20.67 -19.46
N TRP A 340 -71.74 -19.46 -19.60
CA TRP A 340 -72.18 -18.29 -18.87
C TRP A 340 -72.49 -17.12 -19.81
N LEU A 341 -73.51 -16.33 -19.44
CA LEU A 341 -73.95 -15.09 -20.12
C LEU A 341 -73.70 -13.93 -19.14
N TRP A 342 -73.17 -12.82 -19.66
CA TRP A 342 -73.02 -11.58 -18.89
C TRP A 342 -74.32 -10.76 -19.00
N ASP A 343 -74.98 -10.49 -17.87
CA ASP A 343 -76.12 -9.58 -17.77
C ASP A 343 -75.61 -8.15 -17.61
N ASN A 344 -75.76 -7.35 -18.66
CA ASN A 344 -75.34 -5.94 -18.69
C ASN A 344 -76.21 -5.03 -17.81
N VAL A 345 -77.35 -5.46 -17.39
CA VAL A 345 -78.21 -4.66 -16.52
C VAL A 345 -77.90 -4.91 -15.04
N GLU A 346 -77.70 -6.16 -14.69
CA GLU A 346 -77.45 -6.53 -13.34
C GLU A 346 -75.93 -6.68 -13.00
N ASN A 347 -75.11 -6.48 -14.02
CA ASN A 347 -73.64 -6.61 -13.91
C ASN A 347 -73.16 -7.91 -13.21
N LYS A 348 -73.79 -9.02 -13.64
CA LYS A 348 -73.46 -10.34 -13.06
C LYS A 348 -73.45 -11.42 -14.14
N TRP A 349 -72.74 -12.52 -13.86
CA TRP A 349 -72.83 -13.70 -14.71
C TRP A 349 -74.03 -14.52 -14.35
N VAL A 350 -74.78 -14.96 -15.44
CA VAL A 350 -75.88 -15.88 -15.32
C VAL A 350 -75.60 -17.12 -16.17
N ILE A 351 -76.13 -18.29 -15.76
CA ILE A 351 -75.93 -19.53 -16.49
C ILE A 351 -76.64 -19.44 -17.85
N ASP A 352 -75.96 -19.81 -18.91
CA ASP A 352 -76.59 -19.96 -20.27
C ASP A 352 -77.55 -21.14 -20.24
N PRO A 353 -78.88 -20.94 -20.33
CA PRO A 353 -79.80 -22.01 -20.23
C PRO A 353 -79.73 -22.99 -21.42
N ASP A 354 -79.19 -22.51 -22.58
CA ASP A 354 -79.03 -23.33 -23.76
C ASP A 354 -77.76 -24.13 -23.82
N ASN A 355 -76.76 -23.75 -22.97
CA ASN A 355 -75.48 -24.41 -22.93
C ASN A 355 -74.81 -24.28 -21.51
N PRO A 356 -75.34 -24.91 -20.47
CA PRO A 356 -74.86 -24.75 -19.12
C PRO A 356 -73.44 -25.27 -18.95
N PRO A 357 -72.62 -24.72 -18.05
CA PRO A 357 -71.27 -25.18 -17.79
C PRO A 357 -71.27 -26.66 -17.28
N ASN A 358 -70.44 -27.48 -17.89
CA ASN A 358 -70.33 -28.88 -17.54
C ASN A 358 -70.04 -29.06 -16.03
N GLY A 359 -70.99 -29.57 -15.25
CA GLY A 359 -70.81 -29.90 -13.81
C GLY A 359 -71.80 -29.24 -12.86
N GLY A 360 -72.77 -28.42 -13.32
CA GLY A 360 -73.77 -27.82 -12.45
C GLY A 360 -75.02 -28.68 -12.34
N VAL A 361 -75.15 -29.42 -11.23
CA VAL A 361 -76.46 -29.96 -10.80
C VAL A 361 -77.27 -28.78 -10.42
N ILE A 362 -78.35 -28.50 -11.16
CA ILE A 362 -79.40 -27.55 -10.77
C ILE A 362 -80.36 -28.29 -9.88
N ASP A 363 -80.16 -28.20 -8.55
CA ASP A 363 -81.23 -28.53 -7.61
C ASP A 363 -82.31 -27.43 -7.72
N GLY A 364 -83.51 -27.87 -7.99
CA GLY A 364 -84.70 -27.04 -8.25
C GLY A 364 -85.26 -26.33 -7.03
#